data_51e7dfd3046aa77296c319a9134daf7d
#
_entry.id   51e7dfd3046aa77296c319a9134daf7d
#
_cell.length_a   1.000
_cell.length_b   1.000
_cell.length_c   1.000
_cell.angle_alpha   90.00
_cell.angle_beta   90.00
_cell.angle_gamma   90.00
#
_symmetry.space_group_name_H-M   'P 1'
#
loop_
_entity.id
_entity.type
_entity.pdbx_description
1 polymer ?
#
loop_
_entity_poly.entity_id
_entity_poly.type
_entity_poly.pdbx_seq_one_letter_code
_entity_poly.pdbx_strand_id
1 'polypeptide(L)'
;MYQVIRPYSVEDKRFTSVTKELLYKCLTLYKAENLIRVGKSNDGGYIISDIGKYDILLSGGIGGDISFEKAFTEKYNTKCVAFDGENIKDSSNVCKNEKNILYVAKNIGDINNDKFTNLKDYLNRFNNIFVKMDIEGGEFPFLYSLTMNELKNIKQMTFEFHFVDIIDKWKILEKISETHYLIHFHANNNNRVVYRYDNIWVPGVFECTYIRKTDLTNIILNDKPLPLDIDNQNTNS
;
A
#
# COMPACT_ATOMS: atom_id res chain seq x y z
N MET A 1 2.30 -17.64 13.40
CA MET A 1 2.95 -16.80 14.46
C MET A 1 4.12 -16.12 13.77
N TYR A 2 4.02 -14.85 13.46
CA TYR A 2 5.06 -14.12 12.73
C TYR A 2 6.26 -13.95 13.64
N GLN A 3 7.41 -14.56 13.30
CA GLN A 3 8.68 -14.23 13.93
C GLN A 3 9.19 -12.93 13.29
N VAL A 4 8.86 -11.81 13.91
CA VAL A 4 9.55 -10.55 13.60
C VAL A 4 10.96 -10.67 14.12
N ILE A 5 11.96 -10.54 13.23
CA ILE A 5 13.37 -10.45 13.61
C ILE A 5 13.48 -9.35 14.67
N ARG A 6 14.09 -9.62 15.82
CA ARG A 6 14.15 -8.72 16.98
C ARG A 6 14.67 -7.35 16.58
N PRO A 7 13.88 -6.27 16.74
CA PRO A 7 14.31 -4.92 16.44
C PRO A 7 15.30 -4.43 17.51
N TYR A 8 16.22 -3.59 17.10
CA TYR A 8 17.27 -3.01 17.97
C TYR A 8 16.73 -1.92 18.91
N SER A 9 15.53 -1.41 18.71
CA SER A 9 14.85 -0.50 19.63
C SER A 9 13.36 -0.80 19.68
N VAL A 10 12.84 -1.08 20.85
CA VAL A 10 11.42 -1.27 21.10
C VAL A 10 10.92 0.00 21.77
N GLU A 11 10.14 0.82 21.06
CA GLU A 11 9.26 1.74 21.76
C GLU A 11 8.07 0.93 22.27
N ASP A 12 8.14 0.53 23.54
CA ASP A 12 7.05 -0.20 24.22
C ASP A 12 5.88 0.75 24.47
N LYS A 13 5.19 1.17 23.43
CA LYS A 13 3.93 1.91 23.53
C LYS A 13 2.81 0.88 23.68
N ARG A 14 2.37 0.67 24.92
CA ARG A 14 1.19 -0.17 25.21
C ARG A 14 -0.07 0.57 24.78
N PHE A 15 -0.67 0.14 23.71
CA PHE A 15 -1.96 0.65 23.26
C PHE A 15 -3.08 -0.24 23.81
N THR A 16 -3.68 0.17 24.91
CA THR A 16 -4.75 -0.59 25.59
C THR A 16 -6.10 -0.57 24.86
N SER A 17 -6.25 0.28 23.83
CA SER A 17 -7.51 0.45 23.09
C SER A 17 -7.62 -0.42 21.84
N VAL A 18 -6.54 -1.06 21.37
CA VAL A 18 -6.57 -1.93 20.19
C VAL A 18 -6.79 -3.36 20.64
N THR A 19 -7.91 -3.95 20.26
CA THR A 19 -8.23 -5.33 20.64
C THR A 19 -7.52 -6.33 19.72
N LYS A 20 -7.33 -7.54 20.25
CA LYS A 20 -6.74 -8.65 19.49
C LYS A 20 -7.58 -9.01 18.27
N GLU A 21 -8.91 -8.96 18.40
CA GLU A 21 -9.84 -9.21 17.31
C GLU A 21 -9.65 -8.21 16.18
N LEU A 22 -9.48 -6.91 16.50
CA LEU A 22 -9.22 -5.87 15.51
C LEU A 22 -7.91 -6.12 14.78
N LEU A 23 -6.83 -6.44 15.50
CA LEU A 23 -5.54 -6.79 14.89
C LEU A 23 -5.66 -7.98 13.94
N TYR A 24 -6.30 -9.06 14.38
CA TYR A 24 -6.52 -10.23 13.53
C TYR A 24 -7.36 -9.89 12.30
N LYS A 25 -8.43 -9.11 12.45
CA LYS A 25 -9.25 -8.67 11.33
C LYS A 25 -8.44 -7.90 10.29
N CYS A 26 -7.56 -6.99 10.74
CA CYS A 26 -6.74 -6.15 9.87
C CYS A 26 -5.55 -6.89 9.23
N LEU A 27 -4.95 -7.86 9.95
CA LEU A 27 -3.70 -8.51 9.56
C LEU A 27 -3.88 -9.97 9.13
N THR A 28 -5.11 -10.46 9.00
CA THR A 28 -5.36 -11.80 8.45
C THR A 28 -4.98 -11.83 6.98
N LEU A 29 -4.00 -12.67 6.67
CA LEU A 29 -3.44 -12.83 5.34
C LEU A 29 -4.17 -13.94 4.58
N TYR A 30 -4.60 -13.65 3.37
CA TYR A 30 -5.25 -14.59 2.47
C TYR A 30 -4.31 -15.03 1.35
N LYS A 31 -4.43 -16.27 0.92
CA LYS A 31 -3.66 -16.81 -0.19
C LYS A 31 -4.14 -16.19 -1.50
N ALA A 32 -3.22 -15.61 -2.24
CA ALA A 32 -3.45 -15.16 -3.61
C ALA A 32 -2.59 -15.99 -4.57
N GLU A 33 -3.12 -16.22 -5.75
CA GLU A 33 -2.40 -16.87 -6.85
C GLU A 33 -1.59 -15.83 -7.62
N ASN A 34 -0.54 -16.31 -8.31
CA ASN A 34 0.28 -15.50 -9.22
C ASN A 34 0.83 -14.22 -8.57
N LEU A 35 1.36 -14.33 -7.35
CA LEU A 35 2.10 -13.23 -6.75
C LEU A 35 3.38 -12.95 -7.55
N ILE A 36 3.57 -11.69 -7.91
CA ILE A 36 4.72 -11.20 -8.66
C ILE A 36 5.28 -9.95 -8.01
N ARG A 37 6.58 -9.72 -8.19
CA ARG A 37 7.19 -8.43 -7.86
C ARG A 37 7.14 -7.51 -9.07
N VAL A 38 6.68 -6.28 -8.87
CA VAL A 38 6.67 -5.20 -9.85
C VAL A 38 7.52 -4.04 -9.33
N GLY A 39 8.30 -3.42 -10.20
CA GLY A 39 9.30 -2.43 -9.83
C GLY A 39 10.68 -3.04 -9.63
N LYS A 40 11.61 -2.25 -9.10
CA LYS A 40 13.00 -2.67 -8.88
C LYS A 40 13.15 -3.59 -7.66
N SER A 41 14.34 -4.13 -7.47
CA SER A 41 14.74 -4.79 -6.23
C SER A 41 14.87 -3.77 -5.10
N ASN A 42 14.77 -4.22 -3.86
CA ASN A 42 14.78 -3.41 -2.65
C ASN A 42 13.61 -2.42 -2.60
N ASP A 43 13.83 -1.22 -2.09
CA ASP A 43 12.84 -0.15 -2.04
C ASP A 43 12.36 0.26 -3.45
N GLY A 44 11.06 0.56 -3.61
CA GLY A 44 10.42 0.94 -4.88
C GLY A 44 9.86 -0.22 -5.71
N GLY A 45 9.90 -1.46 -5.22
CA GLY A 45 9.21 -2.60 -5.83
C GLY A 45 8.25 -3.26 -4.85
N TYR A 46 7.06 -3.65 -5.32
CA TYR A 46 5.99 -4.20 -4.49
C TYR A 46 5.52 -5.55 -5.00
N ILE A 47 5.09 -6.41 -4.06
CA ILE A 47 4.47 -7.70 -4.39
C ILE A 47 2.99 -7.49 -4.64
N ILE A 48 2.52 -7.90 -5.79
CA ILE A 48 1.11 -7.81 -6.19
C ILE A 48 0.60 -9.14 -6.75
N SER A 49 -0.71 -9.32 -6.84
CA SER A 49 -1.30 -10.46 -7.55
C SER A 49 -1.52 -10.10 -9.02
N ASP A 50 -1.06 -10.97 -9.93
CA ASP A 50 -1.23 -10.79 -11.38
C ASP A 50 -2.63 -11.24 -11.82
N ILE A 51 -3.62 -10.40 -11.55
CA ILE A 51 -5.04 -10.65 -11.85
C ILE A 51 -5.56 -9.93 -13.09
N GLY A 52 -4.65 -9.43 -13.92
CA GLY A 52 -4.98 -8.87 -15.24
C GLY A 52 -5.44 -7.42 -15.22
N LYS A 53 -6.35 -7.06 -16.10
CA LYS A 53 -6.67 -5.72 -16.56
C LYS A 53 -6.98 -4.68 -15.47
N TYR A 54 -6.41 -3.48 -15.68
CA TYR A 54 -6.69 -2.27 -14.89
C TYR A 54 -7.07 -1.12 -15.83
N ASP A 55 -7.99 -0.26 -15.39
CA ASP A 55 -8.39 0.93 -16.13
C ASP A 55 -7.33 2.02 -16.02
N ILE A 56 -6.71 2.15 -14.84
CA ILE A 56 -5.70 3.15 -14.52
C ILE A 56 -4.86 2.71 -13.30
N LEU A 57 -3.61 3.16 -13.25
CA LEU A 57 -2.78 3.19 -12.05
C LEU A 57 -2.80 4.61 -11.47
N LEU A 58 -3.12 4.73 -10.18
CA LEU A 58 -2.94 5.96 -9.39
C LEU A 58 -1.78 5.71 -8.42
N SER A 59 -0.70 6.45 -8.58
CA SER A 59 0.52 6.27 -7.79
C SER A 59 0.85 7.53 -7.01
N GLY A 60 1.02 7.41 -5.70
CA GLY A 60 1.42 8.49 -4.79
C GLY A 60 2.79 8.24 -4.18
N GLY A 61 3.59 9.30 -4.04
CA GLY A 61 4.93 9.24 -3.46
C GLY A 61 5.93 8.56 -4.40
N ILE A 62 6.15 9.15 -5.56
CA ILE A 62 7.08 8.57 -6.55
C ILE A 62 8.53 9.01 -6.35
N GLY A 63 8.76 10.13 -5.65
CA GLY A 63 10.12 10.64 -5.43
C GLY A 63 10.92 10.76 -6.74
N GLY A 64 12.11 10.20 -6.72
CA GLY A 64 13.00 10.08 -7.90
C GLY A 64 12.93 8.71 -8.59
N ASP A 65 11.99 7.83 -8.25
CA ASP A 65 11.89 6.47 -8.78
C ASP A 65 10.48 6.14 -9.28
N ILE A 66 10.39 5.73 -10.53
CA ILE A 66 9.14 5.30 -11.20
C ILE A 66 9.26 3.89 -11.75
N SER A 67 10.13 3.07 -11.19
CA SER A 67 10.35 1.70 -11.66
C SER A 67 9.09 0.84 -11.56
N PHE A 68 8.29 1.04 -10.51
CA PHE A 68 7.00 0.37 -10.35
C PHE A 68 6.01 0.82 -11.43
N GLU A 69 5.84 2.13 -11.62
CA GLU A 69 4.90 2.73 -12.56
C GLU A 69 5.20 2.30 -14.00
N LYS A 70 6.49 2.27 -14.37
CA LYS A 70 6.94 1.81 -15.70
C LYS A 70 6.62 0.33 -15.90
N ALA A 71 7.09 -0.52 -15.01
CA ALA A 71 6.86 -1.96 -15.10
C ALA A 71 5.36 -2.30 -15.10
N PHE A 72 4.56 -1.60 -14.29
CA PHE A 72 3.11 -1.80 -14.21
C PHE A 72 2.40 -1.36 -15.50
N THR A 73 2.68 -0.15 -16.00
CA THR A 73 2.02 0.38 -17.21
C THR A 73 2.39 -0.41 -18.45
N GLU A 74 3.61 -0.91 -18.56
CA GLU A 74 4.06 -1.80 -19.63
C GLU A 74 3.36 -3.16 -19.56
N LYS A 75 3.37 -3.78 -18.35
CA LYS A 75 2.78 -5.11 -18.16
C LYS A 75 1.28 -5.15 -18.45
N TYR A 76 0.54 -4.16 -17.96
CA TYR A 76 -0.93 -4.14 -18.06
C TYR A 76 -1.46 -3.30 -19.21
N ASN A 77 -0.60 -2.70 -20.01
CA ASN A 77 -0.96 -1.78 -21.11
C ASN A 77 -1.97 -0.72 -20.66
N THR A 78 -1.67 -0.06 -19.54
CA THR A 78 -2.54 0.96 -18.91
C THR A 78 -1.81 2.29 -18.76
N LYS A 79 -2.52 3.31 -18.31
CA LYS A 79 -1.95 4.63 -17.98
C LYS A 79 -1.75 4.76 -16.48
N CYS A 80 -0.80 5.59 -16.11
CA CYS A 80 -0.54 6.00 -14.73
C CYS A 80 -0.75 7.49 -14.57
N VAL A 81 -1.37 7.90 -13.46
CA VAL A 81 -1.26 9.26 -12.94
C VAL A 81 -0.45 9.19 -11.65
N ALA A 82 0.70 9.83 -11.68
CA ALA A 82 1.69 9.82 -10.60
C ALA A 82 1.68 11.15 -9.86
N PHE A 83 1.59 11.10 -8.55
CA PHE A 83 1.45 12.26 -7.67
C PHE A 83 2.64 12.36 -6.73
N ASP A 84 3.22 13.55 -6.65
CA ASP A 84 4.21 13.92 -5.65
C ASP A 84 4.26 15.45 -5.57
N GLY A 85 3.91 16.01 -4.42
CA GLY A 85 3.88 17.45 -4.20
C GLY A 85 5.11 17.99 -3.45
N GLU A 86 6.01 17.11 -2.99
CA GLU A 86 7.21 17.48 -2.22
C GLU A 86 8.48 17.43 -3.07
N ASN A 87 8.69 16.33 -3.77
CA ASN A 87 9.89 16.10 -4.60
C ASN A 87 9.68 16.54 -6.06
N ILE A 88 9.03 17.69 -6.28
CA ILE A 88 8.52 18.14 -7.60
C ILE A 88 9.58 18.07 -8.70
N LYS A 89 10.82 18.50 -8.41
CA LYS A 89 11.89 18.54 -9.41
C LYS A 89 12.29 17.14 -9.87
N ASP A 90 12.53 16.22 -8.93
CA ASP A 90 13.01 14.88 -9.24
C ASP A 90 11.88 14.06 -9.86
N SER A 91 10.67 14.13 -9.31
CA SER A 91 9.47 13.49 -9.84
C SER A 91 9.14 13.94 -11.26
N SER A 92 9.19 15.26 -11.53
CA SER A 92 9.00 15.80 -12.88
C SER A 92 10.06 15.30 -13.87
N ASN A 93 11.32 15.23 -13.45
CA ASN A 93 12.42 14.80 -14.31
C ASN A 93 12.28 13.32 -14.71
N VAL A 94 11.98 12.43 -13.76
CA VAL A 94 11.86 11.00 -14.04
C VAL A 94 10.65 10.68 -14.92
N CYS A 95 9.56 11.46 -14.83
CA CYS A 95 8.35 11.28 -15.63
C CYS A 95 8.40 11.95 -17.02
N LYS A 96 9.35 12.88 -17.28
CA LYS A 96 9.35 13.79 -18.43
C LYS A 96 9.19 13.13 -19.80
N ASN A 97 9.74 11.94 -19.99
CA ASN A 97 9.75 11.24 -21.27
C ASN A 97 8.84 9.99 -21.30
N GLU A 98 8.06 9.79 -20.24
CA GLU A 98 7.23 8.61 -20.09
C GLU A 98 5.85 8.83 -20.72
N LYS A 99 5.56 8.14 -21.82
CA LYS A 99 4.30 8.30 -22.57
C LYS A 99 3.06 7.79 -21.82
N ASN A 100 3.25 6.86 -20.90
CA ASN A 100 2.16 6.22 -20.16
C ASN A 100 2.01 6.76 -18.72
N ILE A 101 2.85 7.70 -18.29
CA ILE A 101 2.85 8.26 -16.94
C ILE A 101 2.63 9.76 -17.01
N LEU A 102 1.51 10.22 -16.46
CA LEU A 102 1.20 11.63 -16.26
C LEU A 102 1.60 12.04 -14.84
N TYR A 103 2.57 12.93 -14.73
CA TYR A 103 2.95 13.50 -13.43
C TYR A 103 2.06 14.68 -13.04
N VAL A 104 1.64 14.70 -11.77
CA VAL A 104 0.85 15.79 -11.15
C VAL A 104 1.54 16.23 -9.86
N ALA A 105 1.95 17.50 -9.79
CA ALA A 105 2.62 18.09 -8.63
C ALA A 105 1.62 18.41 -7.50
N LYS A 106 1.06 17.37 -6.89
CA LYS A 106 0.15 17.44 -5.74
C LYS A 106 0.41 16.31 -4.78
N ASN A 107 0.23 16.57 -3.50
CA ASN A 107 0.15 15.53 -2.47
C ASN A 107 -1.23 14.88 -2.46
N ILE A 108 -1.29 13.63 -2.04
CA ILE A 108 -2.57 12.93 -1.84
C ILE A 108 -2.99 13.10 -0.38
N GLY A 109 -4.29 13.33 -0.15
CA GLY A 109 -4.86 13.49 1.18
C GLY A 109 -6.39 13.43 1.16
N ASP A 110 -7.05 14.04 2.13
CA ASP A 110 -8.51 14.02 2.29
C ASP A 110 -9.23 15.19 1.58
N ILE A 111 -8.48 16.20 1.12
CA ILE A 111 -9.00 17.41 0.48
C ILE A 111 -8.57 17.52 -0.97
N ASN A 112 -9.24 18.38 -1.73
CA ASN A 112 -8.88 18.73 -3.10
C ASN A 112 -8.69 20.25 -3.23
N ASN A 113 -7.45 20.67 -3.55
CA ASN A 113 -7.07 22.07 -3.79
C ASN A 113 -5.85 22.14 -4.70
N ASP A 114 -5.15 23.27 -4.75
CA ASP A 114 -3.98 23.46 -5.61
C ASP A 114 -2.80 22.56 -5.22
N LYS A 115 -2.66 22.19 -3.94
CA LYS A 115 -1.55 21.41 -3.39
C LYS A 115 -1.90 19.94 -3.10
N PHE A 116 -3.19 19.64 -2.91
CA PHE A 116 -3.67 18.32 -2.52
C PHE A 116 -4.73 17.80 -3.47
N THR A 117 -4.83 16.49 -3.57
CA THR A 117 -5.91 15.76 -4.23
C THR A 117 -6.39 14.59 -3.39
N ASN A 118 -7.70 14.35 -3.38
CA ASN A 118 -8.31 13.19 -2.74
C ASN A 118 -8.64 12.06 -3.75
N LEU A 119 -8.19 12.18 -4.98
CA LEU A 119 -8.37 11.24 -6.09
C LEU A 119 -9.82 10.91 -6.45
N LYS A 120 -10.83 11.54 -5.86
CA LYS A 120 -12.24 11.18 -6.04
C LYS A 120 -12.73 11.27 -7.47
N ASP A 121 -12.16 12.20 -8.27
CA ASP A 121 -12.50 12.31 -9.70
C ASP A 121 -12.12 11.03 -10.48
N TYR A 122 -10.98 10.42 -10.14
CA TYR A 122 -10.56 9.16 -10.72
C TYR A 122 -11.34 7.98 -10.14
N LEU A 123 -11.52 7.94 -8.81
CA LEU A 123 -12.23 6.87 -8.11
C LEU A 123 -13.70 6.77 -8.54
N ASN A 124 -14.33 7.87 -8.91
CA ASN A 124 -15.71 7.88 -9.40
C ASN A 124 -15.83 7.65 -10.92
N ARG A 125 -14.72 7.71 -11.65
CA ARG A 125 -14.69 7.54 -13.11
C ARG A 125 -14.35 6.13 -13.55
N PHE A 126 -13.53 5.40 -12.78
CA PHE A 126 -13.00 4.09 -13.12
C PHE A 126 -13.42 3.04 -12.09
N ASN A 127 -13.48 1.75 -12.49
CA ASN A 127 -13.95 0.66 -11.63
C ASN A 127 -12.90 -0.42 -11.34
N ASN A 128 -11.79 -0.43 -12.07
CA ASN A 128 -10.69 -1.39 -11.92
C ASN A 128 -9.37 -0.64 -11.72
N ILE A 129 -9.32 0.14 -10.67
CA ILE A 129 -8.19 1.00 -10.34
C ILE A 129 -7.13 0.18 -9.60
N PHE A 130 -5.86 0.36 -9.96
CA PHE A 130 -4.76 0.02 -9.07
C PHE A 130 -4.30 1.28 -8.34
N VAL A 131 -4.11 1.19 -7.02
CA VAL A 131 -3.55 2.28 -6.21
C VAL A 131 -2.23 1.82 -5.60
N LYS A 132 -1.13 2.55 -5.87
CA LYS A 132 0.15 2.44 -5.13
C LYS A 132 0.33 3.69 -4.30
N MET A 133 0.68 3.53 -3.03
CA MET A 133 0.84 4.69 -2.16
C MET A 133 1.93 4.47 -1.12
N ASP A 134 2.84 5.42 -1.10
CA ASP A 134 3.94 5.53 -0.15
C ASP A 134 4.18 7.04 0.03
N ILE A 135 3.45 7.66 0.97
CA ILE A 135 3.32 9.11 1.13
C ILE A 135 3.50 9.58 2.57
N GLU A 136 4.32 8.83 3.32
CA GLU A 136 4.86 9.24 4.62
C GLU A 136 3.77 9.63 5.66
N GLY A 137 2.69 8.84 5.72
CA GLY A 137 1.58 9.02 6.67
C GLY A 137 0.33 9.67 6.08
N GLY A 138 0.36 10.17 4.85
CA GLY A 138 -0.80 10.68 4.12
C GLY A 138 -1.83 9.61 3.72
N GLU A 139 -1.47 8.33 3.82
CA GLU A 139 -2.33 7.17 3.51
C GLU A 139 -3.62 7.19 4.35
N PHE A 140 -3.52 7.54 5.63
CA PHE A 140 -4.65 7.50 6.55
C PHE A 140 -5.67 8.60 6.28
N PRO A 141 -5.33 9.90 6.14
CA PRO A 141 -6.29 10.92 5.72
C PRO A 141 -6.99 10.57 4.41
N PHE A 142 -6.25 10.11 3.41
CA PHE A 142 -6.82 9.68 2.13
C PHE A 142 -7.85 8.56 2.33
N LEU A 143 -7.46 7.44 2.94
CA LEU A 143 -8.32 6.28 3.16
C LEU A 143 -9.55 6.60 4.05
N TYR A 144 -9.36 7.46 5.05
CA TYR A 144 -10.45 7.93 5.89
C TYR A 144 -11.52 8.66 5.07
N SER A 145 -11.11 9.50 4.10
CA SER A 145 -12.00 10.29 3.27
C SER A 145 -12.83 9.47 2.27
N LEU A 146 -12.42 8.24 1.96
CA LEU A 146 -13.09 7.40 0.96
C LEU A 146 -14.40 6.85 1.49
N THR A 147 -15.42 6.82 0.64
CA THR A 147 -16.64 6.05 0.84
C THR A 147 -16.39 4.56 0.54
N MET A 148 -17.31 3.69 1.00
CA MET A 148 -17.23 2.26 0.67
C MET A 148 -17.38 1.98 -0.82
N ASN A 149 -18.10 2.83 -1.56
CA ASN A 149 -18.26 2.70 -3.01
C ASN A 149 -16.95 3.07 -3.73
N GLU A 150 -16.28 4.15 -3.31
CA GLU A 150 -14.97 4.53 -3.86
C GLU A 150 -13.93 3.45 -3.59
N LEU A 151 -13.90 2.85 -2.38
CA LEU A 151 -13.04 1.70 -2.09
C LEU A 151 -13.32 0.51 -3.02
N LYS A 152 -14.59 0.18 -3.30
CA LYS A 152 -14.95 -0.93 -4.19
C LYS A 152 -14.51 -0.71 -5.66
N ASN A 153 -14.24 0.52 -6.08
CA ASN A 153 -13.72 0.81 -7.41
C ASN A 153 -12.22 0.53 -7.53
N ILE A 154 -11.52 0.39 -6.39
CA ILE A 154 -10.13 -0.05 -6.35
C ILE A 154 -10.11 -1.59 -6.46
N LYS A 155 -9.53 -2.11 -7.54
CA LYS A 155 -9.42 -3.55 -7.78
C LYS A 155 -8.31 -4.19 -6.94
N GLN A 156 -7.18 -3.50 -6.89
CA GLN A 156 -6.02 -3.89 -6.07
C GLN A 156 -5.28 -2.65 -5.61
N MET A 157 -4.66 -2.72 -4.45
CA MET A 157 -3.87 -1.62 -3.93
C MET A 157 -2.68 -2.13 -3.14
N THR A 158 -1.57 -1.38 -3.22
CA THR A 158 -0.41 -1.58 -2.37
C THR A 158 -0.07 -0.29 -1.65
N PHE A 159 0.16 -0.38 -0.35
CA PHE A 159 0.44 0.74 0.53
C PHE A 159 1.68 0.43 1.36
N GLU A 160 2.56 1.42 1.52
CA GLU A 160 3.46 1.47 2.65
C GLU A 160 2.78 2.28 3.77
N PHE A 161 2.45 1.61 4.88
CA PHE A 161 1.82 2.25 6.03
C PHE A 161 2.86 2.73 7.02
N HIS A 162 2.75 4.01 7.41
CA HIS A 162 3.64 4.65 8.36
C HIS A 162 2.98 4.81 9.73
N PHE A 163 3.59 4.18 10.74
CA PHE A 163 3.26 4.37 12.16
C PHE A 163 1.78 4.16 12.51
N VAL A 164 1.30 2.91 12.40
CA VAL A 164 -0.07 2.53 12.81
C VAL A 164 -0.12 2.46 14.35
N ASP A 165 -0.02 3.60 14.99
CA ASP A 165 0.25 3.80 16.41
C ASP A 165 -0.99 4.20 17.25
N ILE A 166 -2.12 4.47 16.62
CA ILE A 166 -3.37 4.85 17.27
C ILE A 166 -4.56 4.03 16.76
N ILE A 167 -5.59 3.90 17.61
CA ILE A 167 -6.79 3.10 17.29
C ILE A 167 -7.49 3.56 16.00
N ASP A 168 -7.49 4.85 15.70
CA ASP A 168 -8.18 5.36 14.51
C ASP A 168 -7.53 4.92 13.22
N LYS A 169 -6.21 4.73 13.19
CA LYS A 169 -5.51 4.13 12.04
C LYS A 169 -5.89 2.65 11.86
N TRP A 170 -6.03 1.89 12.95
CA TRP A 170 -6.53 0.52 12.89
C TRP A 170 -7.96 0.41 12.38
N LYS A 171 -8.84 1.35 12.75
CA LYS A 171 -10.20 1.42 12.19
C LYS A 171 -10.22 1.70 10.68
N ILE A 172 -9.21 2.40 10.15
CA ILE A 172 -9.06 2.59 8.71
C ILE A 172 -8.65 1.28 8.03
N LEU A 173 -7.72 0.51 8.62
CA LEU A 173 -7.39 -0.83 8.11
C LEU A 173 -8.58 -1.79 8.21
N GLU A 174 -9.36 -1.70 9.29
CA GLU A 174 -10.63 -2.43 9.41
C GLU A 174 -11.60 -2.07 8.28
N LYS A 175 -11.77 -0.78 7.97
CA LYS A 175 -12.60 -0.32 6.84
C LYS A 175 -12.14 -0.91 5.50
N ILE A 176 -10.83 -1.00 5.25
CA ILE A 176 -10.30 -1.69 4.06
C ILE A 176 -10.74 -3.15 4.07
N SER A 177 -10.64 -3.83 5.21
CA SER A 177 -10.99 -5.24 5.35
C SER A 177 -12.46 -5.57 5.06
N GLU A 178 -13.36 -4.58 5.03
CA GLU A 178 -14.76 -4.78 4.62
C GLU A 178 -14.91 -5.07 3.12
N THR A 179 -14.01 -4.53 2.30
CA THR A 179 -14.09 -4.60 0.83
C THR A 179 -12.96 -5.39 0.18
N HIS A 180 -11.83 -5.55 0.88
CA HIS A 180 -10.61 -6.15 0.36
C HIS A 180 -10.08 -7.22 1.30
N TYR A 181 -9.33 -8.18 0.73
CA TYR A 181 -8.51 -9.14 1.44
C TYR A 181 -7.05 -8.70 1.41
N LEU A 182 -6.38 -8.77 2.55
CA LEU A 182 -4.92 -8.63 2.64
C LEU A 182 -4.29 -9.90 2.05
N ILE A 183 -3.46 -9.75 1.01
CA ILE A 183 -2.83 -10.89 0.30
C ILE A 183 -1.32 -10.91 0.43
N HIS A 184 -0.71 -9.80 0.84
CA HIS A 184 0.72 -9.70 1.11
C HIS A 184 0.99 -8.70 2.23
N PHE A 185 1.98 -9.00 3.04
CA PHE A 185 2.48 -8.16 4.13
C PHE A 185 4.00 -8.27 4.20
N HIS A 186 4.69 -7.14 4.18
CA HIS A 186 6.13 -7.06 4.30
C HIS A 186 6.52 -5.97 5.30
N ALA A 187 7.31 -6.33 6.32
CA ALA A 187 7.85 -5.37 7.28
C ALA A 187 9.02 -4.60 6.63
N ASN A 188 8.95 -3.27 6.60
CA ASN A 188 10.07 -2.47 6.10
C ASN A 188 11.28 -2.62 7.04
N ASN A 189 12.39 -3.20 6.55
CA ASN A 189 13.58 -3.48 7.35
C ASN A 189 14.48 -2.24 7.57
N ASN A 190 14.21 -1.14 6.88
CA ASN A 190 14.88 0.15 7.12
C ASN A 190 14.34 0.85 8.37
N ASN A 191 13.08 0.59 8.76
CA ASN A 191 12.47 1.15 9.95
C ASN A 191 12.61 0.20 11.15
N ARG A 192 13.17 0.69 12.25
CA ARG A 192 13.43 -0.11 13.46
C ARG A 192 12.35 0.03 14.53
N VAL A 193 11.32 0.83 14.29
CA VAL A 193 10.22 1.01 15.24
C VAL A 193 9.29 -0.18 15.18
N VAL A 194 8.92 -0.70 16.35
CA VAL A 194 7.95 -1.78 16.48
C VAL A 194 6.97 -1.43 17.59
N TYR A 195 5.69 -1.56 17.30
CA TYR A 195 4.62 -1.40 18.29
C TYR A 195 4.24 -2.74 18.88
N ARG A 196 4.00 -2.74 20.19
CA ARG A 196 3.56 -3.93 20.91
C ARG A 196 2.11 -3.79 21.33
N TYR A 197 1.28 -4.69 20.83
CA TYR A 197 -0.11 -4.84 21.22
C TYR A 197 -0.27 -6.18 21.93
N ASP A 198 -0.26 -6.16 23.26
CA ASP A 198 -0.23 -7.39 24.07
C ASP A 198 0.98 -8.27 23.70
N ASN A 199 0.76 -9.43 23.09
CA ASN A 199 1.82 -10.34 22.62
C ASN A 199 2.03 -10.29 21.11
N ILE A 200 1.43 -9.31 20.42
CA ILE A 200 1.54 -9.12 18.97
C ILE A 200 2.47 -7.94 18.69
N TRP A 201 3.45 -8.15 17.83
CA TRP A 201 4.40 -7.13 17.41
C TRP A 201 4.05 -6.68 16.00
N VAL A 202 3.92 -5.37 15.79
CA VAL A 202 3.62 -4.77 14.50
C VAL A 202 4.74 -3.80 14.13
N PRO A 203 5.37 -3.94 12.95
CA PRO A 203 6.38 -2.99 12.49
C PRO A 203 5.82 -1.57 12.42
N GLY A 204 6.66 -0.57 12.68
CA GLY A 204 6.27 0.83 12.57
C GLY A 204 5.99 1.25 11.13
N VAL A 205 6.71 0.64 10.17
CA VAL A 205 6.50 0.82 8.73
C VAL A 205 6.39 -0.56 8.08
N PHE A 206 5.38 -0.74 7.25
CA PHE A 206 5.15 -2.02 6.56
C PHE A 206 4.37 -1.83 5.27
N GLU A 207 4.67 -2.67 4.30
CA GLU A 207 3.97 -2.77 3.02
C GLU A 207 2.81 -3.76 3.10
N CYS A 208 1.68 -3.38 2.56
CA CYS A 208 0.50 -4.24 2.44
C CYS A 208 -0.04 -4.23 1.03
N THR A 209 -0.36 -5.40 0.50
CA THR A 209 -1.13 -5.50 -0.74
C THR A 209 -2.50 -6.10 -0.46
N TYR A 210 -3.52 -5.42 -0.98
CA TYR A 210 -4.92 -5.80 -0.83
C TYR A 210 -5.55 -6.05 -2.20
N ILE A 211 -6.44 -7.04 -2.28
CA ILE A 211 -7.25 -7.35 -3.45
C ILE A 211 -8.73 -7.21 -3.11
N ARG A 212 -9.51 -6.61 -4.01
CA ARG A 212 -10.96 -6.51 -3.84
C ARG A 212 -11.58 -7.90 -3.70
N LYS A 213 -12.50 -8.08 -2.74
CA LYS A 213 -13.09 -9.37 -2.39
C LYS A 213 -13.74 -10.10 -3.57
N THR A 214 -14.31 -9.37 -4.50
CA THR A 214 -14.93 -9.93 -5.72
C THR A 214 -13.91 -10.44 -6.76
N ASP A 215 -12.66 -10.07 -6.64
CA ASP A 215 -11.58 -10.46 -7.56
C ASP A 215 -10.72 -11.62 -7.03
N LEU A 216 -10.98 -12.09 -5.81
CA LEU A 216 -10.37 -13.29 -5.24
C LEU A 216 -11.38 -14.44 -5.24
N THR A 217 -11.14 -15.46 -6.07
CA THR A 217 -12.08 -16.57 -6.26
C THR A 217 -11.97 -17.65 -5.18
N ASN A 218 -10.77 -17.91 -4.69
CA ASN A 218 -10.51 -18.93 -3.65
C ASN A 218 -10.14 -18.22 -2.34
N ILE A 219 -11.09 -18.20 -1.39
CA ILE A 219 -10.90 -17.54 -0.09
C ILE A 219 -10.28 -18.56 0.87
N ILE A 220 -8.96 -18.62 0.88
CA ILE A 220 -8.16 -19.54 1.72
C ILE A 220 -7.18 -18.68 2.52
N LEU A 221 -7.00 -18.98 3.80
CA LEU A 221 -5.99 -18.34 4.62
C LEU A 221 -4.59 -18.70 4.12
N ASN A 222 -3.69 -17.75 4.19
CA ASN A 222 -2.30 -17.98 3.84
C ASN A 222 -1.65 -18.93 4.88
N ASP A 223 -1.06 -20.00 4.42
CA ASP A 223 -0.36 -21.01 5.22
C ASP A 223 1.17 -20.91 5.09
N LYS A 224 1.66 -20.05 4.21
CA LYS A 224 3.10 -19.84 4.00
C LYS A 224 3.67 -18.84 5.00
N PRO A 225 4.88 -19.09 5.51
CA PRO A 225 5.58 -18.11 6.33
C PRO A 225 5.96 -16.88 5.50
N LEU A 226 6.10 -15.74 6.16
CA LEU A 226 6.69 -14.52 5.60
C LEU A 226 8.12 -14.37 6.13
N PRO A 227 9.03 -13.72 5.40
CA PRO A 227 8.84 -13.20 4.03
C PRO A 227 8.69 -14.31 2.98
N LEU A 228 8.13 -13.97 1.82
CA LEU A 228 8.08 -14.87 0.67
C LEU A 228 9.44 -14.88 -0.05
N ASP A 229 9.70 -15.92 -0.85
CA ASP A 229 10.96 -16.01 -1.64
C ASP A 229 11.13 -14.85 -2.66
N ILE A 230 10.01 -14.24 -3.07
CA ILE A 230 9.99 -13.08 -3.98
C ILE A 230 10.08 -11.73 -3.24
N ASP A 231 10.07 -11.74 -1.90
CA ASP A 231 10.29 -10.53 -1.11
C ASP A 231 11.77 -10.13 -1.17
N ASN A 232 11.97 -8.83 -1.26
CA ASN A 232 13.30 -8.25 -1.13
C ASN A 232 13.32 -7.31 0.10
N GLN A 233 14.47 -7.25 0.75
CA GLN A 233 14.69 -6.26 1.79
C GLN A 233 14.68 -4.86 1.19
N ASN A 234 14.13 -3.87 1.90
CA ASN A 234 14.13 -2.48 1.48
C ASN A 234 15.55 -1.90 1.43
N THR A 235 16.43 -2.37 2.31
CA THR A 235 17.86 -2.01 2.30
C THR A 235 18.76 -3.25 2.32
N ASN A 236 19.92 -3.15 1.69
CA ASN A 236 21.01 -4.12 1.79
C ASN A 236 21.78 -3.87 3.10
N SER A 237 21.21 -4.20 4.24
CA SER A 237 21.87 -4.06 5.55
C SER A 237 22.60 -5.31 5.95
#